data_45231ca1de94983361530069933d91d6
#
_entry.id   45231ca1de94983361530069933d91d6
#
_cell.length_a   1.000
_cell.length_b   1.000
_cell.length_c   1.000
_cell.angle_alpha   90.00
_cell.angle_beta   90.00
_cell.angle_gamma   90.00
#
_symmetry.space_group_name_H-M   'P 1'
#
loop_
_entity.id
_entity.type
_entity.pdbx_description
1 polymer ?
#
loop_
_entity_poly.entity_id
_entity_poly.type
_entity_poly.pdbx_seq_one_letter_code
_entity_poly.pdbx_strand_id
1 'polypeptide(L)'
;MKKKSKIKIIAEIGPNHNGNFNLAQKMLKKLSKIDIYSVKFQLGNPLDIYSKDALFANYQKKSKYKNPISMSLKNQLSTHEHLKLKKLCSKLKLKYSCTAFDLKSLIFLDKELNVPFFKIASGEIHSIDMLEYISKSNKPVILSSGMSTFNDVKQSLKILQKHKKKNITLLHCVSSYPTRLQDMNLKRIDNLKEK
;
A
#
# COMPACT_ATOMS: atom_id res chain seq x y z
N MET A 1 27.21 -10.30 19.36
CA MET A 1 25.88 -9.70 19.61
C MET A 1 25.21 -9.36 18.28
N LYS A 2 24.08 -10.00 17.92
CA LYS A 2 23.30 -9.62 16.74
C LYS A 2 22.75 -8.20 16.96
N LYS A 3 23.13 -7.21 16.12
CA LYS A 3 22.51 -5.88 16.12
C LYS A 3 20.99 -6.08 16.01
N LYS A 4 20.23 -5.69 17.07
CA LYS A 4 18.76 -5.63 16.98
C LYS A 4 18.40 -4.76 15.78
N SER A 5 17.74 -5.32 14.77
CA SER A 5 17.30 -4.55 13.61
C SER A 5 16.29 -3.51 14.10
N LYS A 6 16.56 -2.23 13.80
CA LYS A 6 15.64 -1.14 14.14
C LYS A 6 14.29 -1.38 13.44
N ILE A 7 13.19 -1.31 14.17
CA ILE A 7 11.84 -1.42 13.60
C ILE A 7 11.63 -0.30 12.56
N LYS A 8 11.16 -0.65 11.39
CA LYS A 8 10.84 0.32 10.32
C LYS A 8 9.36 0.70 10.41
N ILE A 9 9.09 1.96 10.71
CA ILE A 9 7.73 2.50 10.78
C ILE A 9 7.41 3.18 9.44
N ILE A 10 6.31 2.75 8.80
CA ILE A 10 5.76 3.38 7.60
C ILE A 10 4.51 4.14 8.02
N ALA A 11 4.54 5.48 7.89
CA ALA A 11 3.39 6.32 8.20
C ALA A 11 2.40 6.28 7.01
N GLU A 12 1.22 5.68 7.23
CA GLU A 12 0.16 5.61 6.22
C GLU A 12 -0.60 6.94 6.18
N ILE A 13 -0.40 7.71 5.14
CA ILE A 13 -1.20 8.90 4.84
C ILE A 13 -2.48 8.48 4.11
N GLY A 14 -2.35 7.52 3.18
CA GLY A 14 -3.47 6.93 2.44
C GLY A 14 -4.47 7.97 1.97
N PRO A 15 -5.80 7.78 2.18
CA PRO A 15 -6.83 8.75 1.81
C PRO A 15 -7.07 9.84 2.87
N ASN A 16 -6.31 9.90 3.98
CA ASN A 16 -6.56 10.84 5.09
C ASN A 16 -6.41 12.32 4.71
N HIS A 17 -5.80 12.61 3.57
CA HIS A 17 -5.75 13.95 3.00
C HIS A 17 -7.07 14.35 2.32
N ASN A 18 -8.07 13.44 2.17
CA ASN A 18 -9.39 13.71 1.60
C ASN A 18 -9.35 14.41 0.22
N GLY A 19 -8.41 14.05 -0.66
CA GLY A 19 -8.20 14.72 -1.95
C GLY A 19 -7.63 16.15 -1.85
N ASN A 20 -7.23 16.60 -0.66
CA ASN A 20 -6.71 17.95 -0.42
C ASN A 20 -5.18 17.93 -0.41
N PHE A 21 -4.59 18.47 -1.47
CA PHE A 21 -3.13 18.56 -1.62
C PHE A 21 -2.45 19.35 -0.49
N ASN A 22 -3.06 20.48 -0.07
CA ASN A 22 -2.49 21.29 1.02
C ASN A 22 -2.49 20.55 2.36
N LEU A 23 -3.52 19.74 2.62
CA LEU A 23 -3.57 18.88 3.80
C LEU A 23 -2.47 17.80 3.73
N ALA A 24 -2.29 17.16 2.59
CA ALA A 24 -1.20 16.19 2.38
C ALA A 24 0.19 16.82 2.66
N GLN A 25 0.42 18.05 2.18
CA GLN A 25 1.67 18.78 2.46
C GLN A 25 1.84 19.08 3.96
N LYS A 26 0.76 19.49 4.65
CA LYS A 26 0.79 19.73 6.12
C LYS A 26 1.14 18.45 6.88
N MET A 27 0.57 17.31 6.47
CA MET A 27 0.90 16.00 7.06
C MET A 27 2.38 15.67 6.87
N LEU A 28 2.95 15.84 5.67
CA LEU A 28 4.36 15.61 5.42
C LEU A 28 5.27 16.47 6.30
N LYS A 29 4.96 17.78 6.43
CA LYS A 29 5.71 18.69 7.31
C LYS A 29 5.68 18.28 8.79
N LYS A 30 4.56 17.70 9.26
CA LYS A 30 4.47 17.16 10.63
C LYS A 30 5.26 15.85 10.77
N LEU A 31 5.13 14.94 9.81
CA LEU A 31 5.80 13.64 9.81
C LEU A 31 7.33 13.75 9.65
N SER A 32 7.83 14.82 9.02
CA SER A 32 9.28 15.05 8.91
C SER A 32 9.98 15.32 10.24
N LYS A 33 9.23 15.56 11.31
CA LYS A 33 9.75 15.76 12.69
C LYS A 33 9.79 14.45 13.50
N ILE A 34 9.39 13.32 12.91
CA ILE A 34 9.27 12.02 13.56
C ILE A 34 10.21 11.03 12.87
N ASP A 35 10.86 10.16 13.65
CA ASP A 35 11.72 9.12 13.10
C ASP A 35 10.88 8.00 12.49
N ILE A 36 10.62 8.10 11.20
CA ILE A 36 9.88 7.11 10.40
C ILE A 36 10.71 6.63 9.21
N TYR A 37 10.46 5.41 8.77
CA TYR A 37 11.15 4.84 7.62
C TYR A 37 10.66 5.46 6.30
N SER A 38 9.34 5.61 6.14
CA SER A 38 8.73 6.23 4.96
C SER A 38 7.33 6.75 5.25
N VAL A 39 6.85 7.65 4.40
CA VAL A 39 5.44 8.02 4.30
C VAL A 39 4.80 7.25 3.14
N LYS A 40 3.54 6.82 3.28
CA LYS A 40 2.88 6.03 2.24
C LYS A 40 1.55 6.64 1.82
N PHE A 41 1.40 6.81 0.51
CA PHE A 41 0.19 7.25 -0.18
C PHE A 41 -0.48 6.09 -0.90
N GLN A 42 -1.55 6.38 -1.63
CA GLN A 42 -2.31 5.44 -2.45
C GLN A 42 -2.58 6.07 -3.81
N LEU A 43 -2.53 5.26 -4.86
CA LEU A 43 -2.81 5.68 -6.24
C LEU A 43 -3.47 4.55 -7.01
N GLY A 44 -4.51 4.86 -7.75
CA GLY A 44 -5.19 3.95 -8.65
C GLY A 44 -6.36 4.63 -9.33
N ASN A 45 -6.82 4.08 -10.45
CA ASN A 45 -8.03 4.57 -11.09
C ASN A 45 -9.26 3.86 -10.50
N PRO A 46 -10.16 4.54 -9.77
CA PRO A 46 -11.32 3.89 -9.18
C PRO A 46 -12.25 3.20 -10.17
N LEU A 47 -12.26 3.62 -11.43
CA LEU A 47 -13.05 2.99 -12.48
C LEU A 47 -12.49 1.64 -12.93
N ASP A 48 -11.19 1.42 -12.74
CA ASP A 48 -10.52 0.15 -13.06
C ASP A 48 -10.48 -0.79 -11.84
N ILE A 49 -10.62 -0.25 -10.62
CA ILE A 49 -10.49 -0.99 -9.34
C ILE A 49 -11.85 -1.54 -8.86
N TYR A 50 -12.92 -0.76 -9.01
CA TYR A 50 -14.23 -1.13 -8.48
C TYR A 50 -15.16 -1.63 -9.58
N SER A 51 -15.92 -2.69 -9.29
CA SER A 51 -17.08 -3.04 -10.10
C SER A 51 -18.18 -1.95 -10.01
N LYS A 52 -19.04 -1.87 -11.02
CA LYS A 52 -20.16 -0.91 -11.02
C LYS A 52 -21.10 -1.09 -9.82
N ASP A 53 -21.20 -2.33 -9.32
CA ASP A 53 -22.06 -2.73 -8.20
C ASP A 53 -21.29 -2.76 -6.86
N ALA A 54 -20.11 -2.17 -6.79
CA ALA A 54 -19.30 -2.16 -5.58
C ALA A 54 -20.06 -1.55 -4.40
N LEU A 55 -20.12 -2.28 -3.28
CA LEU A 55 -20.75 -1.84 -2.05
C LEU A 55 -19.71 -1.31 -1.06
N PHE A 56 -20.15 -0.41 -0.19
CA PHE A 56 -19.32 0.03 0.93
C PHE A 56 -19.03 -1.11 1.90
N ALA A 57 -17.78 -1.23 2.33
CA ALA A 57 -17.44 -2.05 3.48
C ALA A 57 -18.18 -1.54 4.73
N ASN A 58 -18.40 -2.41 5.72
CA ASN A 58 -19.17 -2.07 6.92
C ASN A 58 -18.68 -0.81 7.63
N TYR A 59 -17.37 -0.59 7.70
CA TYR A 59 -16.78 0.62 8.31
C TYR A 59 -16.94 1.87 7.45
N GLN A 60 -17.32 1.74 6.17
CA GLN A 60 -17.55 2.85 5.24
C GLN A 60 -19.02 3.24 5.10
N LYS A 61 -19.96 2.47 5.68
CA LYS A 61 -21.42 2.69 5.53
C LYS A 61 -21.91 4.05 6.00
N LYS A 62 -21.16 4.72 6.89
CA LYS A 62 -21.47 6.10 7.34
C LYS A 62 -20.90 7.18 6.41
N SER A 63 -20.37 6.79 5.25
CA SER A 63 -19.83 7.72 4.26
C SER A 63 -20.94 8.60 3.67
N LYS A 64 -20.65 9.88 3.46
CA LYS A 64 -21.53 10.83 2.78
C LYS A 64 -21.57 10.65 1.25
N TYR A 65 -20.78 9.75 0.71
CA TYR A 65 -20.67 9.51 -0.72
C TYR A 65 -21.71 8.48 -1.20
N LYS A 66 -22.13 8.60 -2.47
CA LYS A 66 -23.15 7.73 -3.07
C LYS A 66 -22.69 6.25 -3.17
N ASN A 67 -21.44 6.03 -3.50
CA ASN A 67 -20.82 4.71 -3.69
C ASN A 67 -19.30 4.78 -3.49
N PRO A 68 -18.60 3.62 -3.40
CA PRO A 68 -17.14 3.57 -3.23
C PRO A 68 -16.37 4.27 -4.33
N ILE A 69 -16.84 4.22 -5.58
CA ILE A 69 -16.19 4.87 -6.72
C ILE A 69 -16.17 6.38 -6.53
N SER A 70 -17.33 7.00 -6.24
CA SER A 70 -17.43 8.44 -6.04
C SER A 70 -16.61 8.91 -4.82
N MET A 71 -16.57 8.10 -3.76
CA MET A 71 -15.72 8.34 -2.60
C MET A 71 -14.24 8.31 -2.98
N SER A 72 -13.81 7.30 -3.71
CA SER A 72 -12.41 7.11 -4.09
C SER A 72 -11.95 8.20 -5.06
N LEU A 73 -12.76 8.54 -6.09
CA LEU A 73 -12.48 9.65 -7.01
C LEU A 73 -12.28 10.98 -6.28
N LYS A 74 -13.13 11.28 -5.29
CA LYS A 74 -13.05 12.54 -4.54
C LYS A 74 -11.85 12.60 -3.60
N ASN A 75 -11.42 11.46 -3.09
CA ASN A 75 -10.36 11.38 -2.09
C ASN A 75 -8.97 11.14 -2.68
N GLN A 76 -8.83 11.07 -4.00
CA GLN A 76 -7.53 10.90 -4.65
C GLN A 76 -6.83 12.23 -4.95
N LEU A 77 -5.51 12.13 -5.04
CA LEU A 77 -4.66 13.16 -5.62
C LEU A 77 -4.27 12.75 -7.04
N SER A 78 -4.07 13.74 -7.91
CA SER A 78 -3.61 13.50 -9.28
C SER A 78 -2.15 13.01 -9.31
N THR A 79 -1.74 12.39 -10.41
CA THR A 79 -0.34 11.99 -10.65
C THR A 79 0.62 13.17 -10.56
N HIS A 80 0.19 14.36 -11.02
CA HIS A 80 0.96 15.59 -10.92
C HIS A 80 1.18 16.04 -9.46
N GLU A 81 0.15 15.90 -8.62
CA GLU A 81 0.28 16.19 -7.18
C GLU A 81 1.19 15.17 -6.48
N HIS A 82 1.15 13.89 -6.87
CA HIS A 82 2.08 12.88 -6.38
C HIS A 82 3.54 13.21 -6.72
N LEU A 83 3.83 13.71 -7.94
CA LEU A 83 5.15 14.21 -8.31
C LEU A 83 5.61 15.37 -7.42
N LYS A 84 4.70 16.33 -7.14
CA LYS A 84 4.98 17.44 -6.22
C LYS A 84 5.25 16.96 -4.79
N LEU A 85 4.45 16.00 -4.28
CA LEU A 85 4.64 15.41 -2.95
C LEU A 85 5.96 14.64 -2.85
N LYS A 86 6.36 13.91 -3.90
CA LYS A 86 7.67 13.26 -3.96
C LYS A 86 8.81 14.26 -3.85
N LYS A 87 8.75 15.38 -4.58
CA LYS A 87 9.73 16.46 -4.50
C LYS A 87 9.77 17.10 -3.10
N LEU A 88 8.59 17.29 -2.47
CA LEU A 88 8.50 17.80 -1.11
C LEU A 88 9.09 16.80 -0.10
N CYS A 89 8.82 15.51 -0.23
CA CYS A 89 9.41 14.47 0.61
C CYS A 89 10.95 14.53 0.55
N SER A 90 11.53 14.67 -0.64
CA SER A 90 12.98 14.80 -0.80
C SER A 90 13.54 16.02 -0.07
N LYS A 91 12.87 17.19 -0.16
CA LYS A 91 13.25 18.40 0.59
C LYS A 91 13.16 18.21 2.10
N LEU A 92 12.18 17.45 2.58
CA LEU A 92 11.95 17.15 3.99
C LEU A 92 12.76 15.93 4.50
N LYS A 93 13.62 15.34 3.69
CA LYS A 93 14.40 14.12 3.98
C LYS A 93 13.50 12.91 4.34
N LEU A 94 12.26 12.90 3.84
CA LEU A 94 11.33 11.79 3.97
C LEU A 94 11.45 10.85 2.76
N LYS A 95 11.33 9.55 3.02
CA LYS A 95 11.22 8.54 1.97
C LYS A 95 9.76 8.45 1.51
N TYR A 96 9.48 8.85 0.27
CA TYR A 96 8.17 8.71 -0.34
C TYR A 96 7.90 7.26 -0.74
N SER A 97 6.73 6.73 -0.43
CA SER A 97 6.20 5.47 -0.96
C SER A 97 4.72 5.58 -1.29
N CYS A 98 4.23 4.66 -2.10
CA CYS A 98 2.83 4.65 -2.51
C CYS A 98 2.39 3.21 -2.82
N THR A 99 1.13 2.88 -2.51
CA THR A 99 0.49 1.64 -2.94
C THR A 99 -0.23 1.89 -4.26
N ALA A 100 0.06 1.11 -5.29
CA ALA A 100 -0.74 1.08 -6.52
C ALA A 100 -1.90 0.09 -6.39
N PHE A 101 -3.03 0.40 -7.01
CA PHE A 101 -4.22 -0.46 -7.09
C PHE A 101 -4.56 -0.86 -8.55
N ASP A 102 -3.74 -0.49 -9.51
CA ASP A 102 -3.81 -0.93 -10.90
C ASP A 102 -2.41 -0.92 -11.54
N LEU A 103 -2.27 -1.60 -12.68
CA LEU A 103 -0.98 -1.74 -13.35
C LEU A 103 -0.43 -0.41 -13.89
N LYS A 104 -1.29 0.48 -14.41
CA LYS A 104 -0.86 1.79 -14.93
C LYS A 104 -0.26 2.65 -13.80
N SER A 105 -0.95 2.69 -12.66
CA SER A 105 -0.47 3.36 -11.46
C SER A 105 0.85 2.75 -10.97
N LEU A 106 0.97 1.42 -10.98
CA LEU A 106 2.20 0.73 -10.60
C LEU A 106 3.39 1.12 -11.49
N ILE A 107 3.19 1.14 -12.81
CA ILE A 107 4.22 1.54 -13.78
C ILE A 107 4.63 3.00 -13.54
N PHE A 108 3.67 3.90 -13.31
CA PHE A 108 3.93 5.31 -12.97
C PHE A 108 4.75 5.43 -11.67
N LEU A 109 4.41 4.67 -10.62
CA LEU A 109 5.17 4.66 -9.37
C LEU A 109 6.60 4.16 -9.57
N ASP A 110 6.80 3.20 -10.45
CA ASP A 110 8.12 2.64 -10.73
C ASP A 110 8.97 3.59 -11.58
N LYS A 111 8.44 4.06 -12.70
CA LYS A 111 9.19 4.79 -13.73
C LYS A 111 9.34 6.28 -13.43
N GLU A 112 8.23 6.94 -13.02
CA GLU A 112 8.22 8.39 -12.83
C GLU A 112 8.57 8.79 -11.39
N LEU A 113 8.02 8.06 -10.40
CA LEU A 113 8.27 8.36 -9.00
C LEU A 113 9.45 7.60 -8.41
N ASN A 114 9.92 6.56 -9.07
CA ASN A 114 11.02 5.70 -8.61
C ASN A 114 10.90 5.37 -7.12
N VAL A 115 9.76 4.76 -6.73
CA VAL A 115 9.51 4.39 -5.33
C VAL A 115 10.56 3.41 -4.81
N PRO A 116 10.93 3.47 -3.53
CA PRO A 116 12.02 2.66 -2.97
C PRO A 116 11.65 1.19 -2.77
N PHE A 117 10.38 0.85 -2.78
CA PHE A 117 9.84 -0.51 -2.68
C PHE A 117 8.40 -0.53 -3.23
N PHE A 118 7.94 -1.69 -3.64
CA PHE A 118 6.53 -1.90 -3.98
C PHE A 118 5.74 -2.35 -2.77
N LYS A 119 4.54 -1.79 -2.60
CA LYS A 119 3.55 -2.24 -1.61
C LYS A 119 2.36 -2.80 -2.36
N ILE A 120 2.07 -4.07 -2.10
CA ILE A 120 0.89 -4.77 -2.63
C ILE A 120 -0.16 -4.81 -1.51
N ALA A 121 -1.32 -4.21 -1.77
CA ALA A 121 -2.44 -4.24 -0.85
C ALA A 121 -3.05 -5.65 -0.77
N SER A 122 -3.82 -5.91 0.28
CA SER A 122 -4.49 -7.21 0.44
C SER A 122 -5.47 -7.51 -0.70
N GLY A 123 -6.15 -6.48 -1.24
CA GLY A 123 -7.04 -6.64 -2.39
C GLY A 123 -6.32 -7.00 -3.69
N GLU A 124 -5.04 -6.65 -3.80
CA GLU A 124 -4.23 -6.82 -5.01
C GLU A 124 -3.38 -8.09 -5.00
N ILE A 125 -3.59 -8.97 -4.03
CA ILE A 125 -2.81 -10.22 -3.92
C ILE A 125 -3.04 -11.16 -5.12
N HIS A 126 -4.16 -11.02 -5.81
CA HIS A 126 -4.55 -11.79 -6.99
C HIS A 126 -4.30 -11.06 -8.32
N SER A 127 -3.78 -9.83 -8.31
CA SER A 127 -3.50 -9.03 -9.52
C SER A 127 -2.25 -9.58 -10.22
N ILE A 128 -2.43 -10.63 -11.05
CA ILE A 128 -1.35 -11.39 -11.68
C ILE A 128 -0.44 -10.49 -12.51
N ASP A 129 -1.00 -9.58 -13.28
CA ASP A 129 -0.29 -8.61 -14.12
C ASP A 129 0.63 -7.70 -13.30
N MET A 130 0.16 -7.20 -12.16
CA MET A 130 0.96 -6.41 -11.22
C MET A 130 2.06 -7.26 -10.58
N LEU A 131 1.75 -8.48 -10.16
CA LEU A 131 2.72 -9.40 -9.55
C LEU A 131 3.82 -9.77 -10.55
N GLU A 132 3.48 -10.06 -11.81
CA GLU A 132 4.45 -10.35 -12.87
C GLU A 132 5.31 -9.14 -13.21
N TYR A 133 4.74 -7.94 -13.29
CA TYR A 133 5.51 -6.70 -13.45
C TYR A 133 6.54 -6.54 -12.33
N ILE A 134 6.09 -6.66 -11.08
CA ILE A 134 6.93 -6.52 -9.90
C ILE A 134 8.02 -7.60 -9.84
N SER A 135 7.73 -8.83 -10.26
CA SER A 135 8.69 -9.95 -10.22
C SER A 135 9.97 -9.68 -11.02
N LYS A 136 9.87 -8.88 -12.08
CA LYS A 136 10.99 -8.49 -12.97
C LYS A 136 11.86 -7.38 -12.36
N SER A 137 11.42 -6.73 -11.30
CA SER A 137 12.15 -5.64 -10.65
C SER A 137 12.99 -6.14 -9.48
N ASN A 138 14.15 -5.51 -9.23
CA ASN A 138 14.98 -5.79 -8.06
C ASN A 138 14.56 -5.03 -6.80
N LYS A 139 13.57 -4.13 -6.88
CA LYS A 139 13.09 -3.38 -5.72
C LYS A 139 12.45 -4.30 -4.67
N PRO A 140 12.62 -4.03 -3.37
CA PRO A 140 11.93 -4.76 -2.31
C PRO A 140 10.42 -4.73 -2.48
N VAL A 141 9.74 -5.77 -1.99
CA VAL A 141 8.27 -5.88 -2.01
C VAL A 141 7.75 -6.06 -0.60
N ILE A 142 6.67 -5.38 -0.30
CA ILE A 142 5.88 -5.58 0.93
C ILE A 142 4.50 -6.07 0.48
N LEU A 143 4.18 -7.35 0.74
CA LEU A 143 2.93 -8.01 0.38
C LEU A 143 2.03 -8.15 1.60
N SER A 144 0.80 -7.65 1.54
CA SER A 144 -0.22 -7.83 2.58
C SER A 144 -1.04 -9.09 2.37
N SER A 145 -1.35 -9.82 3.45
CA SER A 145 -2.08 -11.09 3.42
C SER A 145 -3.50 -11.03 4.01
N GLY A 146 -4.09 -9.84 4.10
CA GLY A 146 -5.52 -9.73 4.45
C GLY A 146 -6.42 -10.26 3.34
N MET A 147 -7.64 -10.70 3.68
CA MET A 147 -8.62 -11.30 2.75
C MET A 147 -8.07 -12.50 1.94
N SER A 148 -7.05 -13.20 2.45
CA SER A 148 -6.35 -14.23 1.69
C SER A 148 -6.18 -15.50 2.51
N THR A 149 -6.24 -16.63 1.85
CA THR A 149 -5.84 -17.93 2.39
C THR A 149 -4.31 -18.10 2.33
N PHE A 150 -3.78 -19.11 2.97
CA PHE A 150 -2.36 -19.48 2.81
C PHE A 150 -2.01 -19.86 1.38
N ASN A 151 -2.95 -20.50 0.65
CA ASN A 151 -2.75 -20.87 -0.74
C ASN A 151 -2.62 -19.63 -1.64
N ASP A 152 -3.44 -18.61 -1.43
CA ASP A 152 -3.37 -17.36 -2.19
C ASP A 152 -2.00 -16.67 -1.99
N VAL A 153 -1.55 -16.60 -0.74
CA VAL A 153 -0.23 -16.06 -0.41
C VAL A 153 0.88 -16.86 -1.11
N LYS A 154 0.80 -18.19 -1.07
CA LYS A 154 1.79 -19.08 -1.71
C LYS A 154 1.82 -18.90 -3.23
N GLN A 155 0.67 -18.77 -3.88
CA GLN A 155 0.59 -18.53 -5.32
C GLN A 155 1.21 -17.18 -5.70
N SER A 156 0.89 -16.11 -4.96
CA SER A 156 1.46 -14.78 -5.19
C SER A 156 2.96 -14.75 -4.97
N LEU A 157 3.46 -15.43 -3.94
CA LEU A 157 4.89 -15.58 -3.70
C LEU A 157 5.58 -16.34 -4.84
N LYS A 158 4.95 -17.41 -5.38
CA LYS A 158 5.48 -18.15 -6.53
C LYS A 158 5.64 -17.25 -7.75
N ILE A 159 4.68 -16.38 -8.04
CA ILE A 159 4.78 -15.42 -9.15
C ILE A 159 5.90 -14.41 -8.87
N LEU A 160 5.93 -13.80 -7.69
CA LEU A 160 6.95 -12.83 -7.34
C LEU A 160 8.36 -13.40 -7.37
N GLN A 161 8.54 -14.68 -7.04
CA GLN A 161 9.84 -15.36 -7.00
C GLN A 161 10.30 -15.91 -8.36
N LYS A 162 9.45 -15.87 -9.41
CA LYS A 162 9.74 -16.39 -10.76
C LYS A 162 11.09 -15.90 -11.31
N HIS A 163 11.47 -14.65 -11.00
CA HIS A 163 12.75 -14.05 -11.42
C HIS A 163 13.75 -13.94 -10.25
N LYS A 164 13.78 -14.93 -9.36
CA LYS A 164 14.71 -15.02 -8.20
C LYS A 164 14.63 -13.84 -7.23
N LYS A 165 13.48 -13.18 -7.13
CA LYS A 165 13.26 -12.07 -6.20
C LYS A 165 13.41 -12.53 -4.75
N LYS A 166 14.34 -11.92 -4.00
CA LYS A 166 14.67 -12.33 -2.62
C LYS A 166 14.13 -11.39 -1.55
N ASN A 167 13.87 -10.12 -1.87
CA ASN A 167 13.50 -9.09 -0.89
C ASN A 167 11.98 -8.93 -0.79
N ILE A 168 11.30 -9.95 -0.28
CA ILE A 168 9.85 -9.93 -0.05
C ILE A 168 9.60 -9.92 1.46
N THR A 169 8.83 -8.94 1.94
CA THR A 169 8.33 -8.88 3.30
C THR A 169 6.83 -9.17 3.29
N LEU A 170 6.42 -10.20 4.01
CA LEU A 170 5.02 -10.55 4.14
C LEU A 170 4.43 -9.91 5.39
N LEU A 171 3.28 -9.23 5.26
CA LEU A 171 2.55 -8.64 6.38
C LEU A 171 1.33 -9.49 6.71
N HIS A 172 1.18 -9.87 7.97
CA HIS A 172 -0.10 -10.31 8.49
C HIS A 172 -1.04 -9.12 8.62
N CYS A 173 -2.21 -9.18 7.98
CA CYS A 173 -3.19 -8.10 7.98
C CYS A 173 -4.60 -8.66 8.23
N VAL A 174 -5.43 -7.86 8.90
CA VAL A 174 -6.89 -8.06 9.01
C VAL A 174 -7.55 -6.91 8.29
N SER A 175 -8.44 -7.23 7.32
CA SER A 175 -9.10 -6.22 6.46
C SER A 175 -10.34 -5.62 7.13
N SER A 176 -10.16 -5.08 8.32
CA SER A 176 -11.17 -4.36 9.09
C SER A 176 -10.55 -3.13 9.75
N TYR A 177 -11.23 -1.99 9.69
CA TYR A 177 -10.73 -0.70 10.17
C TYR A 177 -11.75 -0.04 11.12
N PRO A 178 -11.46 0.01 12.46
CA PRO A 178 -10.32 -0.63 13.14
C PRO A 178 -10.49 -2.16 13.25
N THR A 179 -9.36 -2.87 13.37
CA THR A 179 -9.37 -4.31 13.68
C THR A 179 -9.76 -4.52 15.15
N ARG A 180 -10.73 -5.39 15.42
CA ARG A 180 -11.06 -5.78 16.80
C ARG A 180 -9.96 -6.69 17.37
N LEU A 181 -9.69 -6.59 18.67
CA LEU A 181 -8.64 -7.37 19.33
C LEU A 181 -8.81 -8.89 19.12
N GLN A 182 -10.03 -9.37 19.19
CA GLN A 182 -10.37 -10.80 19.00
C GLN A 182 -10.07 -11.31 17.57
N ASP A 183 -10.03 -10.42 16.57
CA ASP A 183 -9.82 -10.76 15.15
C ASP A 183 -8.33 -10.66 14.76
N MET A 184 -7.47 -10.16 15.64
CA MET A 184 -6.05 -9.90 15.32
C MET A 184 -5.25 -11.16 14.99
N ASN A 185 -5.53 -12.28 15.63
CA ASN A 185 -4.89 -13.59 15.42
C ASN A 185 -3.37 -13.53 15.16
N LEU A 186 -2.61 -12.92 16.07
CA LEU A 186 -1.17 -12.64 15.90
C LEU A 186 -0.32 -13.91 15.73
N LYS A 187 -0.79 -15.09 16.21
CA LYS A 187 -0.13 -16.39 15.98
C LYS A 187 0.04 -16.71 14.49
N ARG A 188 -0.78 -16.12 13.60
CA ARG A 188 -0.60 -16.28 12.15
C ARG A 188 0.75 -15.79 11.66
N ILE A 189 1.39 -14.86 12.37
CA ILE A 189 2.73 -14.36 12.02
C ILE A 189 3.76 -15.51 12.13
N ASP A 190 3.67 -16.35 13.17
CA ASP A 190 4.58 -17.48 13.33
C ASP A 190 4.32 -18.54 12.25
N ASN A 191 3.06 -18.86 11.96
CA ASN A 191 2.69 -19.78 10.89
C ASN A 191 3.18 -19.30 9.51
N LEU A 192 3.26 -17.98 9.26
CA LEU A 192 3.79 -17.41 8.02
C LEU A 192 5.32 -17.46 7.93
N LYS A 193 6.04 -17.57 9.06
CA LYS A 193 7.50 -17.72 9.08
C LYS A 193 7.96 -19.16 8.84
N GLU A 194 7.15 -20.13 9.22
CA GLU A 194 7.46 -21.56 9.14
C GLU A 194 7.23 -22.14 7.74
N LYS A 195 6.53 -21.43 6.86
CA LYS A 195 6.16 -21.84 5.49
C LYS A 195 6.84 -21.00 4.43
#